data_ed53d06a1807f73b596d9d19b8085c78
#
_entry.id   ed53d06a1807f73b596d9d19b8085c78
#
_cell.length_a   1.000
_cell.length_b   1.000
_cell.length_c   1.000
_cell.angle_alpha   90.00
_cell.angle_beta   90.00
_cell.angle_gamma   90.00
#
_symmetry.space_group_name_H-M   'P 1'
#
loop_
_entity.id
_entity.type
_entity.pdbx_description
1 polymer ?
#
loop_
_entity_poly.entity_id
_entity_poly.type
_entity_poly.pdbx_seq_one_letter_code
_entity_poly.pdbx_strand_id
1 'polypeptide(L)'
;MLASRPEATPESGSKPALPSHRPLPQSMHDLGVPEIFLANLTLKHCFYLDTFYLAELADRLKLSTTILTQLMDYLRKEKYLEVRGADPLKTVANSLALANRFAITETGKRRAANLLEYDAYVGPAPVSLEEYWEQVARQSIKLNHVTAANLGKVFEGLVVSPDLVEQLGPAAVSGKPLFLYGPPGNGKTTIATRLGQIWDDIILVPFALYVEGSVIRVYDEITHQTVQTEKLTNEQVDRRWIRCRRLTVIVGGELTLGMLDLAFNPILKYYEAPLQLKANNGMFIVDDFGRQQIAPQELLNRWIIPLENRQDFLCLHTGQKFTIPFDQFLVFATNLEPRSLVDDAFLRRIRSKVKVNHVTREQFVEIFRLVCRNYQVDFNEAGVAYLLDHHYSDGQRSMDACHPRDLLEQILDFSTFHQIAPVLSPENLDWACRVYFVD
;
A
#
# COMPACT_ATOMS: atom_id res chain seq x y z
N MET A 1 38.74 -32.34 31.91
CA MET A 1 37.97 -32.95 30.81
C MET A 1 36.70 -32.15 30.60
N LEU A 2 36.75 -31.24 29.66
CA LEU A 2 35.63 -30.42 29.22
C LEU A 2 35.15 -30.98 27.89
N ALA A 3 33.92 -31.50 27.86
CA ALA A 3 33.32 -32.12 26.70
C ALA A 3 32.88 -31.00 25.72
N SER A 4 33.36 -31.07 24.50
CA SER A 4 32.99 -30.26 23.37
C SER A 4 31.53 -30.54 22.94
N ARG A 5 30.70 -29.48 22.89
CA ARG A 5 29.38 -29.52 22.23
C ARG A 5 29.58 -29.51 20.73
N PRO A 6 28.80 -30.28 19.97
CA PRO A 6 28.82 -30.21 18.52
C PRO A 6 28.14 -28.90 18.04
N GLU A 7 28.80 -28.18 17.14
CA GLU A 7 28.25 -27.08 16.38
C GLU A 7 27.11 -27.59 15.49
N ALA A 8 25.91 -27.08 15.75
CA ALA A 8 24.77 -27.26 14.85
C ALA A 8 24.94 -26.31 13.66
N THR A 9 25.14 -26.87 12.47
CA THR A 9 25.02 -26.18 11.21
C THR A 9 23.60 -25.60 11.06
N PRO A 10 23.42 -24.33 10.68
CA PRO A 10 22.09 -23.81 10.44
C PRO A 10 21.55 -24.43 9.14
N GLU A 11 20.53 -25.28 9.29
CA GLU A 11 19.70 -25.71 8.17
C GLU A 11 19.15 -24.47 7.44
N SER A 12 19.29 -24.47 6.12
CA SER A 12 18.70 -23.49 5.23
C SER A 12 17.19 -23.51 5.38
N GLY A 13 16.67 -22.67 6.27
CA GLY A 13 15.24 -22.50 6.50
C GLY A 13 14.56 -21.98 5.24
N SER A 14 13.86 -22.88 4.54
CA SER A 14 12.87 -22.48 3.55
C SER A 14 11.90 -21.52 4.21
N LYS A 15 11.72 -20.33 3.62
CA LYS A 15 10.66 -19.37 4.00
C LYS A 15 9.37 -20.16 4.21
N PRO A 16 8.67 -20.04 5.34
CA PRO A 16 7.30 -20.50 5.40
C PRO A 16 6.56 -19.69 4.33
N ALA A 17 6.19 -20.34 3.23
CA ALA A 17 5.36 -19.74 2.21
C ALA A 17 4.07 -19.32 2.92
N LEU A 18 3.87 -18.02 3.14
CA LEU A 18 2.59 -17.50 3.56
C LEU A 18 1.53 -18.09 2.64
N PRO A 19 0.42 -18.64 3.18
CA PRO A 19 -0.58 -19.23 2.34
C PRO A 19 -1.03 -18.16 1.34
N SER A 20 -0.73 -18.38 0.08
CA SER A 20 -1.02 -17.46 -1.02
C SER A 20 -2.53 -17.24 -1.23
N HIS A 21 -3.37 -17.82 -0.37
CA HIS A 21 -4.83 -17.78 -0.43
C HIS A 21 -5.44 -18.15 0.94
N ARG A 22 -6.65 -17.66 1.19
CA ARG A 22 -7.51 -18.17 2.28
C ARG A 22 -8.37 -19.31 1.75
N PRO A 23 -8.64 -20.34 2.59
CA PRO A 23 -9.56 -21.41 2.20
C PRO A 23 -10.96 -20.84 1.95
N LEU A 24 -11.68 -21.44 1.03
CA LEU A 24 -13.06 -21.07 0.73
C LEU A 24 -13.95 -21.33 1.96
N PRO A 25 -14.75 -20.35 2.42
CA PRO A 25 -15.76 -20.57 3.45
C PRO A 25 -16.76 -21.65 3.02
N GLN A 26 -16.99 -22.63 3.90
CA GLN A 26 -17.88 -23.76 3.61
C GLN A 26 -19.31 -23.54 4.06
N SER A 27 -19.52 -22.68 5.06
CA SER A 27 -20.82 -22.37 5.65
C SER A 27 -21.05 -20.86 5.79
N MET A 28 -22.29 -20.46 6.01
CA MET A 28 -22.66 -19.08 6.33
C MET A 28 -21.98 -18.59 7.60
N HIS A 29 -21.80 -19.45 8.58
CA HIS A 29 -21.13 -19.13 9.84
C HIS A 29 -19.65 -18.74 9.64
N ASP A 30 -18.96 -19.38 8.68
CA ASP A 30 -17.55 -19.12 8.39
C ASP A 30 -17.31 -17.73 7.79
N LEU A 31 -18.37 -17.05 7.32
CA LEU A 31 -18.28 -15.71 6.76
C LEU A 31 -18.17 -14.62 7.83
N GLY A 32 -18.54 -14.91 9.10
CA GLY A 32 -18.51 -13.94 10.18
C GLY A 32 -19.38 -12.69 9.98
N VAL A 33 -20.30 -12.73 9.01
CA VAL A 33 -21.20 -11.63 8.63
C VAL A 33 -22.64 -12.10 8.79
N PRO A 34 -23.57 -11.30 9.35
CA PRO A 34 -24.96 -11.71 9.57
C PRO A 34 -25.63 -12.16 8.26
N GLU A 35 -26.34 -13.29 8.34
CA GLU A 35 -27.03 -13.88 7.19
C GLU A 35 -28.04 -12.92 6.54
N ILE A 36 -28.76 -12.17 7.35
CA ILE A 36 -29.74 -11.17 6.87
C ILE A 36 -29.05 -10.04 6.06
N PHE A 37 -27.82 -9.64 6.45
CA PHE A 37 -27.05 -8.67 5.70
C PHE A 37 -26.66 -9.23 4.33
N LEU A 38 -26.17 -10.47 4.28
CA LEU A 38 -25.78 -11.13 3.03
C LEU A 38 -27.00 -11.38 2.12
N ALA A 39 -28.16 -11.74 2.67
CA ALA A 39 -29.39 -11.86 1.92
C ALA A 39 -29.84 -10.51 1.32
N ASN A 40 -29.75 -9.43 2.10
CA ASN A 40 -30.06 -8.08 1.62
C ASN A 40 -29.07 -7.62 0.54
N LEU A 41 -27.78 -7.88 0.70
CA LEU A 41 -26.76 -7.59 -0.32
C LEU A 41 -27.03 -8.39 -1.61
N THR A 42 -27.35 -9.68 -1.47
CA THR A 42 -27.71 -10.55 -2.60
C THR A 42 -28.93 -9.99 -3.35
N LEU A 43 -29.97 -9.56 -2.61
CA LEU A 43 -31.16 -8.98 -3.23
C LEU A 43 -30.86 -7.66 -3.97
N LYS A 44 -29.97 -6.82 -3.45
CA LYS A 44 -29.50 -5.60 -4.14
C LYS A 44 -28.82 -5.95 -5.48
N HIS A 45 -27.99 -7.00 -5.53
CA HIS A 45 -27.41 -7.47 -6.80
C HIS A 45 -28.47 -7.97 -7.77
N CYS A 46 -29.47 -8.73 -7.29
CA CYS A 46 -30.58 -9.23 -8.11
C CYS A 46 -31.38 -8.09 -8.74
N PHE A 47 -31.52 -6.95 -8.04
CA PHE A 47 -32.21 -5.77 -8.56
C PHE A 47 -31.56 -5.21 -9.82
N TYR A 48 -30.24 -5.15 -9.88
CA TYR A 48 -29.50 -4.66 -11.05
C TYR A 48 -29.41 -5.68 -12.19
N LEU A 49 -29.58 -6.96 -11.88
CA LEU A 49 -29.50 -8.01 -12.91
C LEU A 49 -30.86 -8.33 -13.55
N ASP A 50 -31.96 -8.08 -12.85
CA ASP A 50 -33.35 -8.42 -13.20
C ASP A 50 -33.56 -9.93 -13.44
N THR A 51 -32.79 -10.54 -14.35
CA THR A 51 -32.75 -11.99 -14.58
C THR A 51 -31.28 -12.46 -14.65
N PHE A 52 -30.98 -13.57 -13.98
CA PHE A 52 -29.59 -13.99 -13.79
C PHE A 52 -29.46 -15.51 -13.54
N TYR A 53 -28.24 -16.00 -13.67
CA TYR A 53 -27.83 -17.34 -13.24
C TYR A 53 -27.08 -17.29 -11.91
N LEU A 54 -27.12 -18.40 -11.17
CA LEU A 54 -26.43 -18.51 -9.87
C LEU A 54 -24.92 -18.21 -10.00
N ALA A 55 -24.28 -18.67 -11.07
CA ALA A 55 -22.86 -18.47 -11.33
C ALA A 55 -22.50 -16.97 -11.50
N GLU A 56 -23.36 -16.20 -12.19
CA GLU A 56 -23.16 -14.76 -12.36
C GLU A 56 -23.24 -14.02 -11.03
N LEU A 57 -24.20 -14.38 -10.20
CA LEU A 57 -24.38 -13.79 -8.88
C LEU A 57 -23.21 -14.18 -7.94
N ALA A 58 -22.76 -15.46 -8.03
CA ALA A 58 -21.59 -15.94 -7.30
C ALA A 58 -20.32 -15.18 -7.67
N ASP A 59 -20.16 -14.82 -8.95
CA ASP A 59 -19.01 -14.04 -9.38
C ASP A 59 -19.06 -12.59 -8.88
N ARG A 60 -20.23 -11.96 -8.86
CA ARG A 60 -20.39 -10.59 -8.35
C ARG A 60 -20.18 -10.49 -6.84
N LEU A 61 -20.77 -11.42 -6.09
CA LEU A 61 -20.68 -11.46 -4.62
C LEU A 61 -19.37 -12.07 -4.11
N LYS A 62 -18.61 -12.76 -4.99
CA LYS A 62 -17.39 -13.51 -4.64
C LYS A 62 -17.63 -14.61 -3.60
N LEU A 63 -18.87 -15.14 -3.54
CA LEU A 63 -19.29 -16.23 -2.66
C LEU A 63 -19.29 -17.57 -3.42
N SER A 64 -19.20 -18.68 -2.65
CA SER A 64 -19.39 -20.03 -3.19
C SER A 64 -20.84 -20.25 -3.62
N THR A 65 -21.05 -21.09 -4.61
CA THR A 65 -22.39 -21.49 -5.06
C THR A 65 -23.19 -22.17 -3.96
N THR A 66 -22.53 -22.89 -3.06
CA THR A 66 -23.17 -23.56 -1.91
C THR A 66 -23.80 -22.54 -0.95
N ILE A 67 -23.04 -21.54 -0.53
CA ILE A 67 -23.53 -20.46 0.34
C ILE A 67 -24.63 -19.67 -0.37
N LEU A 68 -24.40 -19.35 -1.63
CA LEU A 68 -25.35 -18.57 -2.41
C LEU A 68 -26.68 -19.30 -2.62
N THR A 69 -26.66 -20.62 -2.78
CA THR A 69 -27.89 -21.44 -2.86
C THR A 69 -28.75 -21.27 -1.60
N GLN A 70 -28.15 -21.29 -0.42
CA GLN A 70 -28.87 -21.06 0.84
C GLN A 70 -29.52 -19.66 0.90
N LEU A 71 -28.78 -18.62 0.49
CA LEU A 71 -29.32 -17.26 0.40
C LEU A 71 -30.48 -17.15 -0.60
N MET A 72 -30.34 -17.80 -1.76
CA MET A 72 -31.38 -17.84 -2.79
C MET A 72 -32.64 -18.55 -2.30
N ASP A 73 -32.48 -19.66 -1.58
CA ASP A 73 -33.62 -20.38 -1.00
C ASP A 73 -34.38 -19.55 0.04
N TYR A 74 -33.64 -18.81 0.89
CA TYR A 74 -34.24 -17.83 1.79
C TYR A 74 -35.02 -16.74 1.01
N LEU A 75 -34.39 -16.09 0.02
CA LEU A 75 -35.03 -15.04 -0.76
C LEU A 75 -36.26 -15.52 -1.57
N ARG A 76 -36.25 -16.79 -1.98
CA ARG A 76 -37.42 -17.43 -2.63
C ARG A 76 -38.55 -17.70 -1.66
N LYS A 77 -38.26 -18.18 -0.44
CA LYS A 77 -39.26 -18.35 0.63
C LYS A 77 -39.94 -17.04 0.97
N GLU A 78 -39.19 -15.95 1.00
CA GLU A 78 -39.69 -14.58 1.18
C GLU A 78 -40.42 -14.01 -0.05
N LYS A 79 -40.49 -14.78 -1.16
CA LYS A 79 -41.13 -14.39 -2.43
C LYS A 79 -40.48 -13.18 -3.12
N TYR A 80 -39.19 -12.91 -2.83
CA TYR A 80 -38.43 -11.86 -3.50
C TYR A 80 -37.86 -12.31 -4.84
N LEU A 81 -37.70 -13.63 -5.02
CA LEU A 81 -37.15 -14.23 -6.25
C LEU A 81 -38.10 -15.35 -6.75
N GLU A 82 -38.07 -15.54 -8.07
CA GLU A 82 -38.78 -16.63 -8.75
C GLU A 82 -37.85 -17.36 -9.73
N VAL A 83 -38.17 -18.61 -10.09
CA VAL A 83 -37.47 -19.39 -11.10
C VAL A 83 -38.21 -19.23 -12.42
N ARG A 84 -37.48 -18.80 -13.48
CA ARG A 84 -38.04 -18.58 -14.82
C ARG A 84 -37.73 -19.71 -15.82
N GLY A 85 -37.33 -20.88 -15.32
CA GLY A 85 -37.02 -22.06 -16.14
C GLY A 85 -35.54 -22.44 -16.08
N ALA A 86 -35.23 -23.58 -16.68
CA ALA A 86 -33.84 -24.08 -16.79
C ALA A 86 -33.35 -23.93 -18.24
N ASP A 87 -32.07 -23.60 -18.42
CA ASP A 87 -31.42 -23.60 -19.72
C ASP A 87 -31.12 -25.06 -20.14
N PRO A 88 -31.74 -25.58 -21.22
CA PRO A 88 -31.50 -26.95 -21.64
C PRO A 88 -30.04 -27.24 -22.00
N LEU A 89 -29.29 -26.24 -22.45
CA LEU A 89 -27.90 -26.39 -22.85
C LEU A 89 -26.93 -26.46 -21.64
N LYS A 90 -27.35 -25.97 -20.48
CA LYS A 90 -26.55 -26.00 -19.25
C LYS A 90 -26.89 -27.20 -18.34
N THR A 91 -27.91 -27.96 -18.68
CA THR A 91 -28.40 -29.11 -17.89
C THR A 91 -27.43 -30.31 -17.97
N VAL A 92 -26.46 -30.33 -18.87
CA VAL A 92 -25.56 -31.47 -19.14
C VAL A 92 -24.44 -31.63 -18.08
N ALA A 93 -24.23 -30.64 -17.19
CA ALA A 93 -23.20 -30.69 -16.15
C ALA A 93 -23.79 -30.81 -14.75
N ASN A 94 -24.29 -31.97 -14.39
CA ASN A 94 -24.52 -32.52 -13.02
C ASN A 94 -25.14 -31.68 -11.91
N SER A 95 -25.75 -30.50 -12.16
CA SER A 95 -26.49 -29.76 -11.14
C SER A 95 -27.61 -28.92 -11.74
N LEU A 96 -28.85 -29.38 -11.56
CA LEU A 96 -30.09 -28.64 -11.92
C LEU A 96 -30.14 -27.22 -11.34
N ALA A 97 -29.53 -27.00 -10.18
CA ALA A 97 -29.49 -25.71 -9.53
C ALA A 97 -28.67 -24.66 -10.34
N LEU A 98 -27.61 -25.09 -11.01
CA LEU A 98 -26.75 -24.20 -11.84
C LEU A 98 -27.40 -23.84 -13.18
N ALA A 99 -28.36 -24.64 -13.66
CA ALA A 99 -29.06 -24.44 -14.93
C ALA A 99 -30.27 -23.51 -14.80
N ASN A 100 -30.75 -23.26 -13.57
CA ASN A 100 -31.93 -22.43 -13.32
C ASN A 100 -31.63 -20.95 -13.58
N ARG A 101 -32.52 -20.31 -14.33
CA ARG A 101 -32.58 -18.87 -14.50
C ARG A 101 -33.52 -18.29 -13.46
N PHE A 102 -33.05 -17.33 -12.69
CA PHE A 102 -33.81 -16.65 -11.65
C PHE A 102 -34.20 -15.25 -12.11
N ALA A 103 -35.30 -14.74 -11.54
CA ALA A 103 -35.73 -13.35 -11.71
C ALA A 103 -36.15 -12.74 -10.39
N ILE A 104 -35.98 -11.43 -10.26
CA ILE A 104 -36.52 -10.69 -9.12
C ILE A 104 -38.00 -10.40 -9.32
N THR A 105 -38.82 -10.61 -8.29
CA THR A 105 -40.24 -10.29 -8.32
C THR A 105 -40.45 -8.79 -8.07
N GLU A 106 -41.70 -8.30 -8.33
CA GLU A 106 -42.04 -6.90 -8.02
C GLU A 106 -41.94 -6.59 -6.50
N THR A 107 -42.24 -7.56 -5.64
CA THR A 107 -42.03 -7.44 -4.19
C THR A 107 -40.52 -7.37 -3.87
N GLY A 108 -39.71 -8.18 -4.55
CA GLY A 108 -38.25 -8.14 -4.43
C GLY A 108 -37.69 -6.80 -4.87
N LYS A 109 -38.13 -6.25 -6.01
CA LYS A 109 -37.71 -4.94 -6.51
C LYS A 109 -37.98 -3.81 -5.53
N ARG A 110 -39.19 -3.78 -4.97
CA ARG A 110 -39.56 -2.78 -3.94
C ARG A 110 -38.68 -2.92 -2.69
N ARG A 111 -38.46 -4.15 -2.22
CA ARG A 111 -37.59 -4.40 -1.07
C ARG A 111 -36.15 -3.99 -1.34
N ALA A 112 -35.61 -4.32 -2.51
CA ALA A 112 -34.25 -3.94 -2.92
C ALA A 112 -34.08 -2.42 -3.04
N ALA A 113 -35.07 -1.72 -3.62
CA ALA A 113 -35.06 -0.26 -3.72
C ALA A 113 -34.98 0.39 -2.32
N ASN A 114 -35.78 -0.06 -1.37
CA ASN A 114 -35.74 0.41 0.01
C ASN A 114 -34.34 0.15 0.65
N LEU A 115 -33.76 -1.03 0.41
CA LEU A 115 -32.41 -1.35 0.93
C LEU A 115 -31.33 -0.44 0.34
N LEU A 116 -31.41 -0.10 -0.93
CA LEU A 116 -30.50 0.81 -1.61
C LEU A 116 -30.58 2.26 -1.09
N GLU A 117 -31.75 2.66 -0.57
CA GLU A 117 -31.90 3.96 0.10
C GLU A 117 -31.13 4.03 1.44
N TYR A 118 -30.92 2.89 2.11
CA TYR A 118 -30.15 2.83 3.36
C TYR A 118 -28.65 2.61 3.14
N ASP A 119 -28.28 1.80 2.16
CA ASP A 119 -26.93 1.45 1.81
C ASP A 119 -26.87 1.03 0.34
N ALA A 120 -26.26 1.84 -0.50
CA ALA A 120 -26.14 1.59 -1.94
C ALA A 120 -24.93 0.73 -2.32
N TYR A 121 -24.25 0.10 -1.35
CA TYR A 121 -23.16 -0.81 -1.65
C TYR A 121 -23.68 -2.04 -2.42
N VAL A 122 -23.12 -2.25 -3.62
CA VAL A 122 -23.39 -3.39 -4.51
C VAL A 122 -22.04 -3.92 -5.01
N GLY A 123 -21.26 -4.44 -4.11
CA GLY A 123 -19.94 -5.03 -4.37
C GLY A 123 -19.85 -6.46 -3.84
N PRO A 124 -18.65 -7.05 -3.87
CA PRO A 124 -18.39 -8.34 -3.25
C PRO A 124 -18.82 -8.38 -1.78
N ALA A 125 -19.18 -9.57 -1.29
CA ALA A 125 -19.54 -9.73 0.10
C ALA A 125 -18.38 -9.29 1.01
N PRO A 126 -18.64 -8.44 2.01
CA PRO A 126 -17.58 -7.98 2.90
C PRO A 126 -17.07 -9.11 3.79
N VAL A 127 -15.90 -8.95 4.36
CA VAL A 127 -15.36 -9.84 5.39
C VAL A 127 -15.62 -9.25 6.76
N SER A 128 -15.67 -10.08 7.80
CA SER A 128 -15.83 -9.60 9.18
C SER A 128 -14.55 -8.88 9.64
N LEU A 129 -14.72 -8.02 10.63
CA LEU A 129 -13.59 -7.33 11.26
C LEU A 129 -12.62 -8.32 11.91
N GLU A 130 -13.13 -9.41 12.48
CA GLU A 130 -12.33 -10.48 13.09
C GLU A 130 -11.46 -11.21 12.05
N GLU A 131 -12.06 -11.63 10.92
CA GLU A 131 -11.30 -12.21 9.80
C GLU A 131 -10.19 -11.27 9.30
N TYR A 132 -10.47 -9.96 9.27
CA TYR A 132 -9.50 -8.95 8.87
C TYR A 132 -8.32 -8.88 9.86
N TRP A 133 -8.59 -8.85 11.16
CA TRP A 133 -7.56 -8.87 12.21
C TRP A 133 -6.64 -10.09 12.08
N GLU A 134 -7.22 -11.27 11.93
CA GLU A 134 -6.46 -12.51 11.74
C GLU A 134 -5.57 -12.45 10.50
N GLN A 135 -6.13 -11.97 9.39
CA GLN A 135 -5.37 -11.93 8.13
C GLN A 135 -4.21 -10.93 8.20
N VAL A 136 -4.44 -9.74 8.76
CA VAL A 136 -3.36 -8.75 8.96
C VAL A 136 -2.25 -9.31 9.84
N ALA A 137 -2.59 -10.05 10.90
CA ALA A 137 -1.59 -10.68 11.76
C ALA A 137 -0.78 -11.75 11.03
N ARG A 138 -1.43 -12.59 10.19
CA ARG A 138 -0.78 -13.67 9.42
C ARG A 138 0.20 -13.15 8.37
N GLN A 139 -0.01 -11.97 7.83
CA GLN A 139 0.81 -11.36 6.78
C GLN A 139 1.58 -10.13 7.27
N SER A 140 1.79 -10.01 8.58
CA SER A 140 2.51 -8.89 9.19
C SER A 140 3.89 -8.68 8.56
N ILE A 141 4.27 -7.42 8.37
CA ILE A 141 5.59 -7.02 7.88
C ILE A 141 6.73 -7.56 8.77
N LYS A 142 6.47 -7.82 10.05
CA LYS A 142 7.45 -8.35 10.99
C LYS A 142 7.80 -9.82 10.76
N LEU A 143 6.97 -10.55 10.03
CA LEU A 143 7.22 -11.95 9.69
C LEU A 143 8.23 -12.11 8.55
N ASN A 144 8.53 -11.03 7.82
CA ASN A 144 9.48 -11.05 6.73
C ASN A 144 10.91 -10.84 7.23
N HIS A 145 11.80 -11.72 6.78
CA HIS A 145 13.22 -11.61 7.11
C HIS A 145 13.89 -10.57 6.20
N VAL A 146 14.15 -9.39 6.76
CA VAL A 146 14.98 -8.39 6.11
C VAL A 146 16.44 -8.73 6.36
N THR A 147 17.23 -8.89 5.30
CA THR A 147 18.67 -9.19 5.37
C THR A 147 19.48 -8.08 4.69
N ALA A 148 20.76 -7.98 5.02
CA ALA A 148 21.66 -7.05 4.35
C ALA A 148 21.71 -7.26 2.82
N ALA A 149 21.62 -8.53 2.38
CA ALA A 149 21.59 -8.86 0.96
C ALA A 149 20.31 -8.36 0.26
N ASN A 150 19.16 -8.48 0.91
CA ASN A 150 17.89 -7.97 0.36
C ASN A 150 17.91 -6.44 0.31
N LEU A 151 18.43 -5.80 1.35
CA LEU A 151 18.56 -4.34 1.42
C LEU A 151 19.52 -3.82 0.33
N GLY A 152 20.65 -4.50 0.11
CA GLY A 152 21.59 -4.18 -0.97
C GLY A 152 20.93 -4.20 -2.36
N LYS A 153 20.12 -5.22 -2.65
CA LYS A 153 19.37 -5.33 -3.93
C LYS A 153 18.40 -4.17 -4.14
N VAL A 154 17.71 -3.75 -3.06
CA VAL A 154 16.72 -2.66 -3.13
C VAL A 154 17.38 -1.33 -3.46
N PHE A 155 18.62 -1.11 -2.99
CA PHE A 155 19.40 0.09 -3.29
C PHE A 155 20.30 -0.04 -4.51
N GLU A 156 20.24 -1.15 -5.25
CA GLU A 156 20.98 -1.30 -6.49
C GLU A 156 20.61 -0.19 -7.49
N GLY A 157 21.65 0.45 -8.06
CA GLY A 157 21.48 1.62 -8.92
C GLY A 157 21.21 2.95 -8.18
N LEU A 158 21.35 2.96 -6.85
CA LEU A 158 21.33 4.18 -6.04
C LEU A 158 22.65 4.27 -5.25
N VAL A 159 23.27 5.43 -5.26
CA VAL A 159 24.49 5.66 -4.47
C VAL A 159 24.11 5.98 -3.04
N VAL A 160 24.31 4.99 -2.16
CA VAL A 160 23.99 5.09 -0.74
C VAL A 160 25.23 4.72 0.07
N SER A 161 25.53 5.45 1.13
CA SER A 161 26.67 5.10 1.98
C SER A 161 26.44 3.78 2.72
N PRO A 162 27.48 2.96 2.93
CA PRO A 162 27.37 1.74 3.74
C PRO A 162 26.80 2.01 5.13
N ASP A 163 27.24 3.09 5.79
CA ASP A 163 26.75 3.49 7.12
C ASP A 163 25.23 3.75 7.14
N LEU A 164 24.68 4.32 6.06
CA LEU A 164 23.25 4.54 5.95
C LEU A 164 22.49 3.21 5.82
N VAL A 165 23.01 2.27 5.04
CA VAL A 165 22.45 0.91 4.90
C VAL A 165 22.47 0.18 6.24
N GLU A 166 23.57 0.25 6.99
CA GLU A 166 23.71 -0.32 8.33
C GLU A 166 22.70 0.26 9.34
N GLN A 167 22.33 1.53 9.19
CA GLN A 167 21.31 2.15 10.07
C GLN A 167 19.87 1.81 9.63
N LEU A 168 19.61 1.71 8.33
CA LEU A 168 18.27 1.40 7.77
C LEU A 168 17.89 -0.06 7.98
N GLY A 169 18.83 -1.00 7.91
CA GLY A 169 18.59 -2.42 8.07
C GLY A 169 17.85 -2.77 9.37
N PRO A 170 18.40 -2.46 10.55
CA PRO A 170 17.73 -2.71 11.84
C PRO A 170 16.39 -2.00 11.99
N ALA A 171 16.22 -0.81 11.39
CA ALA A 171 14.95 -0.10 11.39
C ALA A 171 13.88 -0.89 10.62
N ALA A 172 14.21 -1.38 9.42
CA ALA A 172 13.32 -2.19 8.60
C ALA A 172 12.99 -3.54 9.27
N VAL A 173 13.98 -4.23 9.86
CA VAL A 173 13.77 -5.48 10.63
C VAL A 173 12.81 -5.27 11.77
N SER A 174 12.92 -4.15 12.48
CA SER A 174 12.07 -3.88 13.65
C SER A 174 10.60 -3.61 13.27
N GLY A 175 10.33 -3.18 12.04
CA GLY A 175 9.01 -2.70 11.58
C GLY A 175 8.47 -1.55 12.43
N LYS A 176 9.35 -0.82 13.14
CA LYS A 176 8.98 0.33 13.98
C LYS A 176 9.17 1.62 13.19
N PRO A 177 8.47 2.69 13.56
CA PRO A 177 8.58 3.97 12.87
C PRO A 177 10.02 4.47 12.75
N LEU A 178 10.29 5.10 11.61
CA LEU A 178 11.59 5.66 11.23
C LEU A 178 11.45 7.16 10.95
N PHE A 179 12.33 7.97 11.53
CA PHE A 179 12.65 9.29 11.03
C PHE A 179 13.80 9.23 10.05
N LEU A 180 13.58 9.72 8.83
CA LEU A 180 14.58 9.91 7.81
C LEU A 180 14.75 11.42 7.58
N TYR A 181 15.82 12.01 8.10
CA TYR A 181 15.96 13.47 8.12
C TYR A 181 17.31 13.92 7.57
N GLY A 182 17.44 15.21 7.24
CA GLY A 182 18.67 15.77 6.74
C GLY A 182 18.43 16.80 5.63
N PRO A 183 19.48 17.39 5.05
CA PRO A 183 19.36 18.47 4.08
C PRO A 183 18.53 18.08 2.85
N PRO A 184 17.83 19.03 2.20
CA PRO A 184 17.07 18.79 0.99
C PRO A 184 17.99 18.26 -0.14
N GLY A 185 17.40 17.68 -1.18
CA GLY A 185 18.13 17.24 -2.36
C GLY A 185 18.96 15.97 -2.20
N ASN A 186 18.99 15.32 -1.02
CA ASN A 186 19.84 14.14 -0.77
C ASN A 186 19.08 12.79 -0.81
N GLY A 187 17.95 12.74 -1.51
CA GLY A 187 17.28 11.50 -1.88
C GLY A 187 16.49 10.82 -0.76
N LYS A 188 16.08 11.52 0.31
CA LYS A 188 15.28 10.94 1.42
C LYS A 188 14.02 10.22 0.94
N THR A 189 13.22 10.87 0.11
CA THR A 189 12.00 10.30 -0.47
C THR A 189 12.31 9.06 -1.32
N THR A 190 13.37 9.12 -2.13
CA THR A 190 13.83 8.00 -2.96
C THR A 190 14.27 6.82 -2.10
N ILE A 191 15.05 7.07 -1.04
CA ILE A 191 15.49 6.05 -0.08
C ILE A 191 14.28 5.42 0.62
N ALA A 192 13.33 6.24 1.10
CA ALA A 192 12.12 5.76 1.74
C ALA A 192 11.28 4.88 0.78
N THR A 193 11.07 5.34 -0.45
CA THR A 193 10.30 4.60 -1.46
C THR A 193 10.96 3.27 -1.83
N ARG A 194 12.29 3.27 -2.01
CA ARG A 194 13.06 2.05 -2.27
C ARG A 194 13.00 1.08 -1.10
N LEU A 195 13.05 1.59 0.13
CA LEU A 195 12.93 0.76 1.33
C LEU A 195 11.61 -0.03 1.36
N GLY A 196 10.52 0.53 0.82
CA GLY A 196 9.25 -0.18 0.68
C GLY A 196 9.29 -1.41 -0.23
N GLN A 197 10.27 -1.48 -1.14
CA GLN A 197 10.45 -2.63 -2.05
C GLN A 197 11.16 -3.84 -1.41
N ILE A 198 11.59 -3.73 -0.15
CA ILE A 198 12.16 -4.87 0.60
C ILE A 198 11.12 -5.98 0.76
N TRP A 199 9.86 -5.60 0.90
CA TRP A 199 8.75 -6.55 1.03
C TRP A 199 8.13 -6.79 -0.35
N ASP A 200 8.63 -7.79 -1.06
CA ASP A 200 8.20 -8.17 -2.41
C ASP A 200 7.15 -9.28 -2.46
N ASP A 201 6.70 -9.75 -1.28
CA ASP A 201 5.69 -10.78 -1.14
C ASP A 201 4.28 -10.26 -1.44
N ILE A 202 3.36 -11.21 -1.64
CA ILE A 202 1.96 -10.94 -1.96
C ILE A 202 1.15 -11.00 -0.68
N ILE A 203 0.27 -10.02 -0.50
CA ILE A 203 -0.71 -9.97 0.59
C ILE A 203 -2.13 -10.12 0.06
N LEU A 204 -3.05 -10.45 0.96
CA LEU A 204 -4.48 -10.50 0.71
C LEU A 204 -5.15 -9.25 1.26
N VAL A 205 -5.85 -8.52 0.40
CA VAL A 205 -6.62 -7.31 0.73
C VAL A 205 -8.09 -7.62 0.51
N PRO A 206 -8.98 -7.37 1.50
CA PRO A 206 -10.41 -7.62 1.31
C PRO A 206 -11.04 -6.53 0.43
N PHE A 207 -12.08 -6.85 -0.33
CA PHE A 207 -12.83 -5.82 -1.05
C PHE A 207 -13.45 -4.81 -0.08
N ALA A 208 -14.08 -5.31 0.97
CA ALA A 208 -14.74 -4.50 1.97
C ALA A 208 -14.80 -5.21 3.33
N LEU A 209 -14.98 -4.42 4.40
CA LEU A 209 -15.22 -4.89 5.76
C LEU A 209 -16.68 -4.67 6.13
N TYR A 210 -17.23 -5.59 6.91
CA TYR A 210 -18.49 -5.43 7.62
C TYR A 210 -18.22 -5.00 9.06
N VAL A 211 -18.75 -3.86 9.46
CA VAL A 211 -18.60 -3.32 10.81
C VAL A 211 -19.95 -2.77 11.26
N GLU A 212 -20.58 -3.40 12.27
CA GLU A 212 -21.79 -2.89 12.92
C GLU A 212 -22.91 -2.44 11.95
N GLY A 213 -23.20 -3.27 10.96
CA GLY A 213 -24.24 -2.98 9.97
C GLY A 213 -23.79 -2.10 8.80
N SER A 214 -22.57 -1.59 8.82
CA SER A 214 -22.00 -0.72 7.80
C SER A 214 -20.96 -1.44 6.97
N VAL A 215 -20.78 -0.99 5.72
CA VAL A 215 -19.73 -1.47 4.81
C VAL A 215 -18.64 -0.43 4.70
N ILE A 216 -17.38 -0.87 4.83
CA ILE A 216 -16.19 -0.06 4.63
C ILE A 216 -15.43 -0.66 3.44
N ARG A 217 -15.37 0.05 2.32
CA ARG A 217 -14.61 -0.37 1.15
C ARG A 217 -13.12 -0.18 1.42
N VAL A 218 -12.33 -1.26 1.30
CA VAL A 218 -10.88 -1.26 1.56
C VAL A 218 -10.10 -1.30 0.26
N TYR A 219 -10.42 -2.27 -0.61
CA TYR A 219 -9.74 -2.40 -1.89
C TYR A 219 -10.05 -1.21 -2.80
N ASP A 220 -9.00 -0.66 -3.37
CA ASP A 220 -9.02 0.49 -4.27
C ASP A 220 -8.13 0.17 -5.48
N GLU A 221 -8.71 0.10 -6.66
CA GLU A 221 -8.03 -0.27 -7.91
C GLU A 221 -6.92 0.72 -8.31
N ILE A 222 -7.01 1.96 -7.83
CA ILE A 222 -6.03 3.00 -8.15
C ILE A 222 -4.76 2.81 -7.31
N THR A 223 -4.92 2.43 -6.05
CA THR A 223 -3.81 2.35 -5.08
C THR A 223 -3.24 0.95 -4.95
N HIS A 224 -4.07 -0.10 -4.99
CA HIS A 224 -3.63 -1.47 -4.81
C HIS A 224 -3.22 -2.12 -6.14
N GLN A 225 -1.98 -2.57 -6.21
CA GLN A 225 -1.48 -3.32 -7.38
C GLN A 225 -1.85 -4.79 -7.26
N THR A 226 -2.82 -5.23 -8.06
CA THR A 226 -3.24 -6.63 -8.12
C THR A 226 -2.21 -7.52 -8.79
N VAL A 227 -2.08 -8.74 -8.28
CA VAL A 227 -1.22 -9.79 -8.88
C VAL A 227 -2.11 -10.90 -9.39
N GLN A 228 -2.17 -11.04 -10.72
CA GLN A 228 -2.84 -12.18 -11.34
C GLN A 228 -1.94 -13.42 -11.20
N THR A 229 -2.51 -14.50 -10.71
CA THR A 229 -1.82 -15.79 -10.67
C THR A 229 -2.57 -16.76 -11.58
N GLU A 230 -1.86 -17.29 -12.54
CA GLU A 230 -2.34 -18.40 -13.33
C GLU A 230 -2.57 -19.62 -12.42
N LYS A 231 -3.76 -20.22 -12.50
CA LYS A 231 -4.07 -21.59 -12.00
C LYS A 231 -4.45 -21.83 -10.53
N LEU A 232 -5.06 -20.89 -9.81
CA LEU A 232 -5.90 -21.36 -8.71
C LEU A 232 -7.34 -21.52 -9.25
N THR A 233 -7.88 -22.76 -9.19
CA THR A 233 -9.30 -22.96 -9.50
C THR A 233 -10.13 -22.14 -8.51
N ASN A 234 -11.09 -21.37 -9.02
CA ASN A 234 -11.95 -20.47 -8.22
C ASN A 234 -12.69 -21.20 -7.08
N GLU A 235 -12.65 -22.52 -7.04
CA GLU A 235 -13.36 -23.38 -6.10
C GLU A 235 -12.64 -23.62 -4.77
N GLN A 236 -11.37 -23.22 -4.64
CA GLN A 236 -10.55 -23.53 -3.46
C GLN A 236 -10.17 -22.30 -2.61
N VAL A 237 -10.48 -21.09 -3.07
CA VAL A 237 -10.04 -19.86 -2.43
C VAL A 237 -11.19 -18.91 -2.10
N ASP A 238 -11.06 -18.19 -0.99
CA ASP A 238 -11.98 -17.12 -0.62
C ASP A 238 -11.78 -15.92 -1.55
N ARG A 239 -12.71 -15.73 -2.47
CA ARG A 239 -12.69 -14.71 -3.52
C ARG A 239 -13.04 -13.30 -3.02
N ARG A 240 -13.42 -13.15 -1.75
CA ARG A 240 -13.64 -11.85 -1.10
C ARG A 240 -12.32 -11.10 -0.87
N TRP A 241 -11.18 -11.80 -1.02
CA TRP A 241 -9.83 -11.31 -0.86
C TRP A 241 -9.12 -11.23 -2.21
N ILE A 242 -8.41 -10.11 -2.43
CA ILE A 242 -7.63 -9.87 -3.64
C ILE A 242 -6.15 -10.00 -3.30
N ARG A 243 -5.41 -10.59 -4.20
CA ARG A 243 -3.95 -10.70 -4.11
C ARG A 243 -3.33 -9.41 -4.62
N CYS A 244 -2.60 -8.72 -3.76
CA CYS A 244 -1.96 -7.47 -4.06
C CYS A 244 -0.47 -7.49 -3.66
N ARG A 245 0.34 -6.66 -4.32
CA ARG A 245 1.63 -6.29 -3.76
C ARG A 245 1.43 -5.47 -2.50
N ARG A 246 2.40 -5.48 -1.60
CA ARG A 246 2.35 -4.61 -0.41
C ARG A 246 2.32 -3.15 -0.86
N LEU A 247 1.36 -2.42 -0.34
CA LEU A 247 1.14 -1.03 -0.72
C LEU A 247 2.14 -0.11 0.00
N THR A 248 2.76 0.79 -0.76
CA THR A 248 3.46 1.94 -0.20
C THR A 248 2.62 3.19 -0.44
N VAL A 249 2.04 3.72 0.62
CA VAL A 249 1.34 5.02 0.59
C VAL A 249 2.34 6.13 0.84
N ILE A 250 2.34 7.15 0.00
CA ILE A 250 3.16 8.35 0.16
C ILE A 250 2.21 9.53 0.24
N VAL A 251 2.35 10.33 1.30
CA VAL A 251 1.60 11.56 1.50
C VAL A 251 2.57 12.70 1.81
N GLY A 252 2.28 13.87 1.30
CA GLY A 252 3.08 15.08 1.45
C GLY A 252 2.31 16.20 2.14
N GLY A 253 2.45 17.41 1.61
CA GLY A 253 1.81 18.60 2.15
C GLY A 253 0.29 18.60 2.14
N GLU A 254 -0.32 17.75 1.31
CA GLU A 254 -1.78 17.60 1.20
C GLU A 254 -2.43 16.85 2.37
N LEU A 255 -1.64 16.18 3.21
CA LEU A 255 -2.18 15.35 4.30
C LEU A 255 -2.98 16.18 5.30
N THR A 256 -4.22 15.74 5.55
CA THR A 256 -5.13 16.29 6.56
C THR A 256 -5.57 15.20 7.54
N LEU A 257 -6.07 15.57 8.73
CA LEU A 257 -6.64 14.61 9.69
C LEU A 257 -7.81 13.83 9.11
N GLY A 258 -8.64 14.46 8.28
CA GLY A 258 -9.79 13.81 7.64
C GLY A 258 -9.41 12.66 6.72
N MET A 259 -8.21 12.67 6.13
CA MET A 259 -7.71 11.56 5.30
C MET A 259 -7.33 10.32 6.13
N LEU A 260 -7.20 10.48 7.45
CA LEU A 260 -6.92 9.41 8.42
C LEU A 260 -8.18 8.90 9.13
N ASP A 261 -9.35 9.45 8.79
CA ASP A 261 -10.64 9.01 9.30
C ASP A 261 -11.48 8.37 8.18
N LEU A 262 -12.53 7.63 8.57
CA LEU A 262 -13.46 7.04 7.61
C LEU A 262 -14.16 8.12 6.79
N ALA A 263 -14.12 8.00 5.49
CA ALA A 263 -14.87 8.88 4.60
C ALA A 263 -16.26 8.29 4.35
N PHE A 264 -17.30 8.85 4.98
CA PHE A 264 -18.68 8.47 4.71
C PHE A 264 -19.17 9.15 3.43
N ASN A 265 -19.68 8.35 2.49
CA ASN A 265 -20.32 8.87 1.29
C ASN A 265 -21.83 9.07 1.58
N PRO A 266 -22.34 10.30 1.65
CA PRO A 266 -23.74 10.56 2.01
C PRO A 266 -24.75 10.12 0.93
N ILE A 267 -24.31 9.96 -0.33
CA ILE A 267 -25.14 9.51 -1.45
C ILE A 267 -25.18 7.98 -1.48
N LEU A 268 -24.02 7.35 -1.41
CA LEU A 268 -23.88 5.89 -1.50
C LEU A 268 -24.06 5.19 -0.14
N LYS A 269 -23.98 5.94 0.95
CA LYS A 269 -24.23 5.49 2.33
C LYS A 269 -23.40 4.28 2.77
N TYR A 270 -22.16 4.23 2.30
CA TYR A 270 -21.14 3.35 2.81
C TYR A 270 -19.82 4.14 3.00
N TYR A 271 -18.81 3.52 3.57
CA TYR A 271 -17.55 4.18 3.91
C TYR A 271 -16.43 3.77 2.98
N GLU A 272 -15.53 4.72 2.74
CA GLU A 272 -14.20 4.47 2.20
C GLU A 272 -13.20 4.34 3.34
N ALA A 273 -12.32 3.37 3.24
CA ALA A 273 -11.24 3.17 4.20
C ALA A 273 -10.24 4.32 4.14
N PRO A 274 -9.75 4.81 5.31
CA PRO A 274 -8.69 5.80 5.36
C PRO A 274 -7.35 5.21 4.88
N LEU A 275 -6.40 6.10 4.59
CA LEU A 275 -5.13 5.72 3.99
C LEU A 275 -4.35 4.69 4.81
N GLN A 276 -4.31 4.83 6.15
CA GLN A 276 -3.60 3.88 7.01
C GLN A 276 -4.26 2.50 7.05
N LEU A 277 -5.58 2.40 6.87
CA LEU A 277 -6.27 1.11 6.77
C LEU A 277 -5.93 0.42 5.44
N LYS A 278 -5.86 1.18 4.34
CA LYS A 278 -5.43 0.68 3.02
C LYS A 278 -3.96 0.25 3.03
N ALA A 279 -3.11 0.96 3.79
CA ALA A 279 -1.66 0.69 3.89
C ALA A 279 -1.30 -0.46 4.85
N ASN A 280 -2.26 -1.11 5.49
CA ASN A 280 -1.96 -2.23 6.40
C ASN A 280 -1.15 -3.33 5.70
N ASN A 281 -0.20 -3.89 6.43
CA ASN A 281 0.81 -4.84 5.95
C ASN A 281 1.75 -4.30 4.86
N GLY A 282 1.80 -2.98 4.69
CA GLY A 282 2.64 -2.28 3.75
C GLY A 282 3.46 -1.17 4.42
N MET A 283 3.64 -0.08 3.71
CA MET A 283 4.43 1.07 4.16
C MET A 283 3.63 2.36 4.03
N PHE A 284 3.82 3.25 5.00
CA PHE A 284 3.24 4.59 4.98
C PHE A 284 4.34 5.63 5.14
N ILE A 285 4.54 6.46 4.14
CA ILE A 285 5.55 7.51 4.10
C ILE A 285 4.86 8.87 4.25
N VAL A 286 5.25 9.62 5.27
CA VAL A 286 4.90 11.03 5.38
C VAL A 286 6.11 11.82 4.92
N ASP A 287 6.03 12.31 3.68
CA ASP A 287 7.10 13.08 3.05
C ASP A 287 7.00 14.56 3.39
N ASP A 288 8.13 15.27 3.38
CA ASP A 288 8.23 16.68 3.82
C ASP A 288 7.54 16.91 5.17
N PHE A 289 7.70 15.96 6.12
CA PHE A 289 7.07 16.03 7.43
C PHE A 289 7.42 17.33 8.14
N GLY A 290 6.38 18.04 8.56
CA GLY A 290 6.46 19.40 9.10
C GLY A 290 5.98 20.50 8.14
N ARG A 291 5.61 20.13 6.90
CA ARG A 291 5.04 21.05 5.89
C ARG A 291 3.62 20.69 5.47
N GLN A 292 2.99 19.73 6.17
CA GLN A 292 1.59 19.37 5.95
C GLN A 292 0.63 20.51 6.35
N GLN A 293 -0.61 20.43 5.87
CA GLN A 293 -1.69 21.32 6.33
C GLN A 293 -2.02 21.11 7.81
N ILE A 294 -1.78 19.91 8.32
CA ILE A 294 -1.91 19.56 9.74
C ILE A 294 -0.59 19.86 10.47
N ALA A 295 -0.68 20.44 11.66
CA ALA A 295 0.48 20.64 12.50
C ALA A 295 1.13 19.27 12.88
N PRO A 296 2.48 19.16 12.86
CA PRO A 296 3.17 17.91 13.22
C PRO A 296 2.68 17.31 14.54
N GLN A 297 2.49 18.14 15.55
CA GLN A 297 2.03 17.74 16.87
C GLN A 297 0.64 17.07 16.83
N GLU A 298 -0.29 17.59 16.03
CA GLU A 298 -1.65 17.04 15.90
C GLU A 298 -1.63 15.66 15.22
N LEU A 299 -0.86 15.53 14.12
CA LEU A 299 -0.68 14.25 13.44
C LEU A 299 -0.11 13.21 14.39
N LEU A 300 0.90 13.60 15.14
CA LEU A 300 1.59 12.70 16.05
C LEU A 300 0.69 12.32 17.24
N ASN A 301 -0.08 13.26 17.79
CA ASN A 301 -1.07 12.97 18.85
C ASN A 301 -2.13 11.97 18.36
N ARG A 302 -2.57 12.07 17.09
CA ARG A 302 -3.49 11.11 16.47
C ARG A 302 -2.89 9.71 16.41
N TRP A 303 -1.55 9.60 16.26
CA TRP A 303 -0.87 8.31 16.08
C TRP A 303 -0.15 7.78 17.33
N ILE A 304 -0.26 8.43 18.50
CA ILE A 304 0.32 7.90 19.76
C ILE A 304 -0.09 6.45 19.98
N ILE A 305 -1.40 6.20 20.00
CA ILE A 305 -1.95 4.87 20.27
C ILE A 305 -1.61 3.86 19.15
N PRO A 306 -1.79 4.18 17.85
CA PRO A 306 -1.35 3.32 16.77
C PRO A 306 0.12 2.90 16.85
N LEU A 307 1.01 3.81 17.21
CA LEU A 307 2.44 3.54 17.29
C LEU A 307 2.83 2.66 18.50
N GLU A 308 2.12 2.82 19.62
CA GLU A 308 2.38 2.05 20.85
C GLU A 308 1.70 0.67 20.81
N ASN A 309 0.41 0.64 20.48
CA ASN A 309 -0.43 -0.54 20.64
C ASN A 309 -0.64 -1.31 19.35
N ARG A 310 -0.20 -0.79 18.19
CA ARG A 310 -0.44 -1.40 16.88
C ARG A 310 -1.93 -1.55 16.55
N GLN A 311 -2.73 -0.63 17.06
CA GLN A 311 -4.18 -0.56 16.85
C GLN A 311 -4.59 0.88 16.62
N ASP A 312 -5.52 1.10 15.71
CA ASP A 312 -6.12 2.41 15.48
C ASP A 312 -7.60 2.40 15.81
N PHE A 313 -8.14 3.55 16.21
CA PHE A 313 -9.54 3.74 16.53
C PHE A 313 -10.20 4.55 15.43
N LEU A 314 -11.23 3.96 14.83
CA LEU A 314 -12.07 4.63 13.85
C LEU A 314 -13.48 4.82 14.41
N CYS A 315 -14.19 5.80 13.87
CA CYS A 315 -15.54 6.14 14.30
C CYS A 315 -16.48 6.17 13.10
N LEU A 316 -17.61 5.46 13.20
CA LEU A 316 -18.69 5.59 12.24
C LEU A 316 -19.39 6.95 12.44
N HIS A 317 -20.05 7.48 11.40
CA HIS A 317 -20.83 8.72 11.51
C HIS A 317 -21.97 8.64 12.56
N THR A 318 -22.36 7.41 12.94
CA THR A 318 -23.30 7.14 14.03
C THR A 318 -22.71 7.39 15.42
N GLY A 319 -21.40 7.66 15.52
CA GLY A 319 -20.66 7.80 16.77
C GLY A 319 -20.09 6.49 17.32
N GLN A 320 -20.40 5.35 16.72
CA GLN A 320 -19.89 4.05 17.15
C GLN A 320 -18.41 3.91 16.82
N LYS A 321 -17.61 3.54 17.83
CA LYS A 321 -16.15 3.36 17.71
C LYS A 321 -15.81 1.89 17.59
N PHE A 322 -14.81 1.60 16.78
CA PHE A 322 -14.24 0.26 16.65
C PHE A 322 -12.73 0.35 16.44
N THR A 323 -12.05 -0.76 16.63
CA THR A 323 -10.59 -0.86 16.50
C THR A 323 -10.21 -1.61 15.23
N ILE A 324 -9.16 -1.15 14.57
CA ILE A 324 -8.52 -1.82 13.44
C ILE A 324 -7.06 -2.13 13.76
N PRO A 325 -6.45 -3.15 13.14
CA PRO A 325 -5.02 -3.36 13.25
C PRO A 325 -4.26 -2.21 12.56
N PHE A 326 -3.08 -1.87 13.11
CA PHE A 326 -2.16 -0.90 12.55
C PHE A 326 -0.79 -1.57 12.31
N ASP A 327 -0.70 -2.32 11.21
CA ASP A 327 0.48 -3.10 10.86
C ASP A 327 1.12 -2.58 9.58
N GLN A 328 1.89 -1.51 9.70
CA GLN A 328 2.60 -0.87 8.61
C GLN A 328 3.95 -0.33 9.07
N PHE A 329 4.91 -0.22 8.16
CA PHE A 329 6.15 0.47 8.39
C PHE A 329 5.97 1.95 8.10
N LEU A 330 6.03 2.77 9.15
CA LEU A 330 5.81 4.20 9.06
C LEU A 330 7.15 4.92 8.95
N VAL A 331 7.29 5.77 7.93
CA VAL A 331 8.48 6.60 7.70
C VAL A 331 8.08 8.06 7.63
N PHE A 332 8.72 8.88 8.47
CA PHE A 332 8.65 10.33 8.40
C PHE A 332 9.91 10.84 7.72
N ALA A 333 9.79 11.38 6.50
CA ALA A 333 10.88 12.02 5.79
C ALA A 333 10.78 13.55 5.95
N THR A 334 11.87 14.20 6.34
CA THR A 334 11.86 15.65 6.62
C THR A 334 13.21 16.30 6.35
N ASN A 335 13.17 17.59 6.02
CA ASN A 335 14.36 18.42 5.90
C ASN A 335 14.72 19.13 7.23
N LEU A 336 13.89 18.98 8.24
CA LEU A 336 14.05 19.63 9.55
C LEU A 336 14.67 18.66 10.56
N GLU A 337 15.36 19.19 11.56
CA GLU A 337 15.85 18.38 12.68
C GLU A 337 14.65 17.87 13.51
N PRO A 338 14.58 16.55 13.84
CA PRO A 338 13.43 15.96 14.53
C PRO A 338 13.05 16.67 15.85
N ARG A 339 14.03 17.20 16.57
CA ARG A 339 13.80 17.94 17.83
C ARG A 339 13.09 19.27 17.64
N SER A 340 13.14 19.86 16.45
CA SER A 340 12.41 21.08 16.14
C SER A 340 10.95 20.86 15.79
N LEU A 341 10.58 19.61 15.47
CA LEU A 341 9.24 19.22 15.04
C LEU A 341 8.38 18.69 16.17
N VAL A 342 9.00 17.99 17.13
CA VAL A 342 8.28 17.20 18.13
C VAL A 342 9.03 17.16 19.46
N ASP A 343 8.30 16.92 20.54
CA ASP A 343 8.86 16.80 21.87
C ASP A 343 9.64 15.48 22.08
N ASP A 344 10.44 15.43 23.14
CA ASP A 344 11.24 14.27 23.51
C ASP A 344 10.39 13.03 23.84
N ALA A 345 9.17 13.21 24.35
CA ALA A 345 8.28 12.10 24.68
C ALA A 345 7.86 11.37 23.42
N PHE A 346 7.59 12.10 22.34
CA PHE A 346 7.27 11.50 21.07
C PHE A 346 8.51 10.91 20.37
N LEU A 347 9.66 11.60 20.44
CA LEU A 347 10.90 11.07 19.86
C LEU A 347 11.30 9.71 20.44
N ARG A 348 10.91 9.39 21.68
CA ARG A 348 11.14 8.06 22.27
C ARG A 348 10.32 6.95 21.60
N ARG A 349 9.16 7.29 21.00
CA ARG A 349 8.28 6.32 20.30
C ARG A 349 8.80 5.97 18.91
N ILE A 350 9.53 6.89 18.27
CA ILE A 350 10.21 6.63 17.01
C ILE A 350 11.63 6.18 17.32
N ARG A 351 11.87 4.86 17.29
CA ARG A 351 13.16 4.30 17.71
C ARG A 351 14.32 4.68 16.80
N SER A 352 14.08 4.66 15.51
CA SER A 352 15.12 4.86 14.51
C SER A 352 15.06 6.29 13.97
N LYS A 353 16.19 7.00 14.05
CA LYS A 353 16.37 8.33 13.51
C LYS A 353 17.63 8.29 12.67
N VAL A 354 17.46 8.31 11.36
CA VAL A 354 18.54 8.13 10.39
C VAL A 354 18.75 9.44 9.65
N LYS A 355 19.97 9.96 9.74
CA LYS A 355 20.34 11.20 9.06
C LYS A 355 20.91 10.88 7.67
N VAL A 356 20.30 11.50 6.65
CA VAL A 356 20.84 11.49 5.29
C VAL A 356 21.67 12.75 5.14
N ASN A 357 22.98 12.59 5.05
CA ASN A 357 23.93 13.69 4.92
C ASN A 357 24.11 14.10 3.44
N HIS A 358 24.80 15.21 3.24
CA HIS A 358 25.33 15.56 1.90
C HIS A 358 26.21 14.43 1.38
N VAL A 359 26.31 14.30 0.06
CA VAL A 359 27.16 13.29 -0.57
C VAL A 359 28.64 13.68 -0.53
N THR A 360 29.52 12.68 -0.46
CA THR A 360 30.95 12.91 -0.61
C THR A 360 31.31 13.19 -2.08
N ARG A 361 32.54 13.68 -2.33
CA ARG A 361 33.03 13.92 -3.68
C ARG A 361 32.97 12.66 -4.55
N GLU A 362 33.35 11.53 -3.99
CA GLU A 362 33.32 10.23 -4.68
C GLU A 362 31.88 9.81 -5.01
N GLN A 363 30.97 9.97 -4.06
CA GLN A 363 29.55 9.68 -4.26
C GLN A 363 28.93 10.61 -5.31
N PHE A 364 29.27 11.88 -5.30
CA PHE A 364 28.80 12.85 -6.29
C PHE A 364 29.21 12.46 -7.71
N VAL A 365 30.48 12.08 -7.90
CA VAL A 365 31.01 11.60 -9.20
C VAL A 365 30.29 10.34 -9.64
N GLU A 366 30.04 9.39 -8.72
CA GLU A 366 29.35 8.17 -9.06
C GLU A 366 27.87 8.41 -9.41
N ILE A 367 27.19 9.30 -8.68
CA ILE A 367 25.82 9.74 -9.04
C ILE A 367 25.82 10.35 -10.43
N PHE A 368 26.78 11.24 -10.73
CA PHE A 368 26.90 11.87 -12.04
C PHE A 368 27.07 10.83 -13.16
N ARG A 369 27.93 9.82 -12.92
CA ARG A 369 28.15 8.71 -13.86
C ARG A 369 26.87 7.89 -14.10
N LEU A 370 26.13 7.59 -13.05
CA LEU A 370 24.84 6.88 -13.15
C LEU A 370 23.80 7.70 -13.90
N VAL A 371 23.73 9.00 -13.62
CA VAL A 371 22.79 9.91 -14.29
C VAL A 371 23.11 9.99 -15.78
N CYS A 372 24.39 10.20 -16.15
CA CYS A 372 24.81 10.20 -17.56
C CYS A 372 24.44 8.92 -18.29
N ARG A 373 24.62 7.77 -17.65
CA ARG A 373 24.20 6.47 -18.22
C ARG A 373 22.69 6.40 -18.47
N ASN A 374 21.88 6.89 -17.52
CA ASN A 374 20.43 6.88 -17.63
C ASN A 374 19.91 7.78 -18.76
N TYR A 375 20.57 8.93 -18.97
CA TYR A 375 20.23 9.88 -20.02
C TYR A 375 20.98 9.62 -21.34
N GLN A 376 21.79 8.56 -21.40
CA GLN A 376 22.59 8.20 -22.60
C GLN A 376 23.54 9.32 -23.05
N VAL A 377 24.11 10.04 -22.10
CA VAL A 377 25.15 11.08 -22.32
C VAL A 377 26.49 10.53 -21.92
N ASP A 378 27.53 10.85 -22.71
CA ASP A 378 28.90 10.42 -22.42
C ASP A 378 29.40 11.10 -21.14
N PHE A 379 29.85 10.28 -20.19
CA PHE A 379 30.44 10.77 -18.96
C PHE A 379 31.82 11.33 -19.19
N ASN A 380 32.05 12.60 -18.81
CA ASN A 380 33.32 13.27 -18.90
C ASN A 380 33.90 13.51 -17.50
N GLU A 381 34.88 12.70 -17.11
CA GLU A 381 35.52 12.79 -15.80
C GLU A 381 36.25 14.14 -15.58
N ALA A 382 36.92 14.67 -16.61
CA ALA A 382 37.58 15.96 -16.53
C ALA A 382 36.57 17.12 -16.36
N GLY A 383 35.41 17.05 -17.03
CA GLY A 383 34.34 18.03 -16.86
C GLY A 383 33.76 18.01 -15.45
N VAL A 384 33.50 16.84 -14.90
CA VAL A 384 32.96 16.70 -13.52
C VAL A 384 34.03 17.14 -12.49
N ALA A 385 35.31 16.84 -12.70
CA ALA A 385 36.38 17.33 -11.84
C ALA A 385 36.47 18.88 -11.88
N TYR A 386 36.36 19.47 -13.06
CA TYR A 386 36.29 20.93 -13.23
C TYR A 386 35.09 21.52 -12.43
N LEU A 387 33.92 20.93 -12.59
CA LEU A 387 32.70 21.36 -11.85
C LEU A 387 32.98 21.38 -10.34
N LEU A 388 33.54 20.30 -9.79
CA LEU A 388 33.79 20.18 -8.36
C LEU A 388 34.83 21.17 -7.86
N ASP A 389 35.89 21.40 -8.65
CA ASP A 389 36.99 22.27 -8.26
C ASP A 389 36.65 23.76 -8.39
N HIS A 390 35.72 24.15 -9.28
CA HIS A 390 35.36 25.57 -9.50
C HIS A 390 34.07 26.00 -8.85
N HIS A 391 33.13 25.08 -8.66
CA HIS A 391 31.81 25.44 -8.15
C HIS A 391 31.49 24.91 -6.74
N TYR A 392 32.35 24.04 -6.19
CA TYR A 392 32.16 23.44 -4.87
C TYR A 392 33.39 23.53 -3.94
N SER A 393 34.51 24.09 -4.41
CA SER A 393 35.79 24.12 -3.65
C SER A 393 35.76 25.09 -2.45
N ASP A 394 34.99 26.17 -2.53
CA ASP A 394 35.03 27.25 -1.53
C ASP A 394 34.27 26.91 -0.25
N GLY A 395 33.64 25.74 -0.18
CA GLY A 395 32.80 25.34 0.96
C GLY A 395 31.49 26.15 1.11
N GLN A 396 31.21 27.08 0.21
CA GLN A 396 29.99 27.87 0.19
C GLN A 396 28.80 27.06 -0.33
N ARG A 397 29.06 26.06 -1.19
CA ARG A 397 28.03 25.22 -1.81
C ARG A 397 28.19 23.77 -1.40
N SER A 398 27.13 23.20 -0.81
CA SER A 398 27.08 21.78 -0.47
C SER A 398 26.91 20.90 -1.71
N MET A 399 27.50 19.71 -1.67
CA MET A 399 27.27 18.70 -2.71
C MET A 399 26.00 17.91 -2.37
N ASP A 400 24.91 18.17 -3.10
CA ASP A 400 23.66 17.46 -2.93
C ASP A 400 23.45 16.41 -4.02
N ALA A 401 22.83 15.29 -3.66
CA ALA A 401 22.63 14.15 -4.56
C ALA A 401 21.75 14.48 -5.78
N CYS A 402 20.93 15.52 -5.71
CA CYS A 402 20.10 15.96 -6.85
C CYS A 402 20.88 16.75 -7.90
N HIS A 403 21.97 17.46 -7.51
CA HIS A 403 22.69 18.35 -8.41
C HIS A 403 23.18 17.68 -9.70
N PRO A 404 23.75 16.47 -9.69
CA PRO A 404 24.18 15.80 -10.93
C PRO A 404 23.05 15.65 -11.95
N ARG A 405 21.86 15.28 -11.51
CA ARG A 405 20.69 15.16 -12.40
C ARG A 405 20.23 16.52 -12.89
N ASP A 406 20.03 17.43 -11.97
CA ASP A 406 19.44 18.72 -12.27
C ASP A 406 20.36 19.54 -13.20
N LEU A 407 21.67 19.48 -12.99
CA LEU A 407 22.66 20.12 -13.88
C LEU A 407 22.72 19.45 -15.26
N LEU A 408 22.63 18.11 -15.33
CA LEU A 408 22.61 17.41 -16.61
C LEU A 408 21.33 17.73 -17.40
N GLU A 409 20.19 17.81 -16.73
CA GLU A 409 18.92 18.21 -17.37
C GLU A 409 19.01 19.63 -17.94
N GLN A 410 19.64 20.58 -17.25
CA GLN A 410 19.92 21.91 -17.79
C GLN A 410 20.78 21.87 -19.07
N ILE A 411 21.83 21.02 -19.08
CA ILE A 411 22.69 20.86 -20.25
C ILE A 411 21.89 20.22 -21.41
N LEU A 412 21.04 19.24 -21.15
CA LEU A 412 20.20 18.62 -22.17
C LEU A 412 19.22 19.61 -22.79
N ASP A 413 18.56 20.42 -21.96
CA ASP A 413 17.61 21.44 -22.43
C ASP A 413 18.34 22.51 -23.27
N PHE A 414 19.50 22.97 -22.82
CA PHE A 414 20.34 23.91 -23.55
C PHE A 414 20.78 23.32 -24.90
N SER A 415 21.24 22.07 -24.90
CA SER A 415 21.71 21.40 -26.11
C SER A 415 20.60 21.16 -27.12
N THR A 416 19.41 20.82 -26.63
CA THR A 416 18.20 20.65 -27.45
C THR A 416 17.80 21.98 -28.09
N PHE A 417 17.79 23.06 -27.32
CA PHE A 417 17.45 24.39 -27.81
C PHE A 417 18.41 24.87 -28.92
N HIS A 418 19.70 24.61 -28.75
CA HIS A 418 20.73 25.00 -29.70
C HIS A 418 21.00 23.97 -30.82
N GLN A 419 20.29 22.81 -30.78
CA GLN A 419 20.47 21.71 -31.73
C GLN A 419 21.91 21.17 -31.80
N ILE A 420 22.60 21.09 -30.65
CA ILE A 420 23.95 20.56 -30.49
C ILE A 420 23.92 19.29 -29.63
N ALA A 421 25.02 18.51 -29.68
CA ALA A 421 25.17 17.34 -28.82
C ALA A 421 25.39 17.76 -27.36
N PRO A 422 24.75 17.09 -26.38
CA PRO A 422 24.99 17.35 -24.97
C PRO A 422 26.36 16.85 -24.55
N VAL A 423 27.20 17.77 -24.07
CA VAL A 423 28.56 17.47 -23.64
C VAL A 423 28.83 18.12 -22.28
N LEU A 424 29.47 17.40 -21.37
CA LEU A 424 29.91 17.91 -20.07
C LEU A 424 31.23 18.70 -20.26
N SER A 425 31.16 19.80 -21.00
CA SER A 425 32.31 20.73 -21.12
C SER A 425 32.28 21.77 -19.99
N PRO A 426 33.44 22.38 -19.65
CA PRO A 426 33.48 23.47 -18.67
C PRO A 426 32.45 24.57 -18.96
N GLU A 427 32.30 25.00 -20.22
CA GLU A 427 31.42 26.07 -20.63
C GLU A 427 29.93 25.70 -20.39
N ASN A 428 29.54 24.46 -20.73
CA ASN A 428 28.17 23.98 -20.50
C ASN A 428 27.88 23.79 -19.02
N LEU A 429 28.86 23.33 -18.24
CA LEU A 429 28.73 23.18 -16.78
C LEU A 429 28.63 24.54 -16.09
N ASP A 430 29.43 25.53 -16.48
CA ASP A 430 29.34 26.88 -15.99
C ASP A 430 27.97 27.53 -16.31
N TRP A 431 27.50 27.28 -17.53
CA TRP A 431 26.17 27.76 -17.92
C TRP A 431 25.07 27.11 -17.07
N ALA A 432 25.14 25.80 -16.92
CA ALA A 432 24.13 25.05 -16.09
C ALA A 432 24.16 25.52 -14.64
N CYS A 433 25.34 25.71 -14.05
CA CYS A 433 25.50 26.22 -12.69
C CYS A 433 24.91 27.62 -12.53
N ARG A 434 25.17 28.53 -13.47
CA ARG A 434 24.64 29.90 -13.44
C ARG A 434 23.12 29.95 -13.55
N VAL A 435 22.50 29.00 -14.27
CA VAL A 435 21.04 28.93 -14.40
C VAL A 435 20.38 28.26 -13.20
N TYR A 436 21.04 27.22 -12.69
CA TYR A 436 20.49 26.38 -11.61
C TYR A 436 20.62 27.03 -10.22
N PHE A 437 21.78 27.61 -9.92
CA PHE A 437 22.03 28.24 -8.62
C PHE A 437 21.66 29.73 -8.65
N VAL A 438 21.05 30.16 -7.55
CA VAL A 438 20.80 31.58 -7.29
C VAL A 438 21.97 32.10 -6.47
N ASP A 439 22.88 32.85 -7.09
CA ASP A 439 23.99 33.50 -6.42
C ASP A 439 23.56 34.79 -5.74
#